data_b8afe730fb6fee5ba85d2bd79e738c9e
#
_entry.id   b8afe730fb6fee5ba85d2bd79e738c9e
#
_cell.length_a   1.000
_cell.length_b   1.000
_cell.length_c   1.000
_cell.angle_alpha   90.00
_cell.angle_beta   90.00
_cell.angle_gamma   90.00
#
_symmetry.space_group_name_H-M   'P 1'
#
loop_
_entity.id
_entity.type
_entity.pdbx_description
1 polymer ?
#
loop_
_entity_poly.entity_id
_entity_poly.type
_entity_poly.pdbx_seq_one_letter_code
_entity_poly.pdbx_strand_id
1 'polypeptide(L)'
;IMLYMHDAAHRIPLHSWLYRYTPFLLILVLLSRFQFSFFRLFSQFHLWIALIGLAIPVIGGNGGLFLNSQPPGALIYINRYYQNQVTPARVGTTDLGSDRTIEVSLKLMGYEIRTLKIELENEFEIEDIVLEPIKSQFGDELNLPNQTIAKQQIPDLSESGLEETKKLLLQAVNLIPTADTHYYLGLIFGNQLQWQNAIDHLKKSISLNSSDPKTFSKLGEAYLVGLAQAQTAIPILKKALQISPQHILANQLLGQAYLRLNQYQLAVEHLTIAVKLDKNNVISNYHLGFSYYQQEKFSVAVPFFNKVIEMDSLHRKAHFSLGNCYFRMGKIKKAKGAFSIFQQLRQEEETIKILDHYLSNESMPRKSEADNLQKWNQLINLLIKHQRWLEAITTLKNVQRITDQTKDAERPNYREALGSIYIKTRDYFQAIKLYRELVKIKPNYSEYHHILGIAYLETEDYISAIDYFQIAILLKPNQANYYLDLAHAYQKIGNISKADLANHKYQILINKID
;
A
#
# COMPACT_ATOMS: atom_id res chain seq x y z
N ILE A 1 -23.89 -24.03 -21.54
CA ILE A 1 -24.87 -23.45 -22.47
C ILE A 1 -26.00 -24.46 -22.71
N MET A 2 -25.72 -25.73 -23.06
CA MET A 2 -26.79 -26.75 -23.25
C MET A 2 -27.60 -27.02 -21.98
N LEU A 3 -27.04 -27.06 -20.81
CA LEU A 3 -27.76 -27.24 -19.52
C LEU A 3 -28.62 -26.01 -19.15
N TYR A 4 -28.19 -24.81 -19.53
CA TYR A 4 -28.95 -23.57 -19.29
C TYR A 4 -30.12 -23.42 -20.25
N MET A 5 -30.00 -23.97 -21.46
CA MET A 5 -31.07 -23.96 -22.46
C MET A 5 -32.20 -24.96 -22.13
N HIS A 6 -31.91 -26.00 -21.35
CA HIS A 6 -32.92 -26.99 -20.93
C HIS A 6 -33.90 -26.40 -19.88
N ASP A 7 -33.42 -25.52 -19.02
CA ASP A 7 -34.26 -24.92 -17.95
C ASP A 7 -35.12 -23.74 -18.45
N ALA A 8 -34.66 -23.04 -19.50
CA ALA A 8 -35.41 -21.95 -20.11
C ALA A 8 -36.53 -22.42 -21.05
N ALA A 9 -36.43 -23.63 -21.59
CA ALA A 9 -37.42 -24.19 -22.53
C ALA A 9 -38.80 -24.47 -21.90
N HIS A 10 -38.89 -24.60 -20.59
CA HIS A 10 -40.15 -24.88 -19.89
C HIS A 10 -40.99 -23.63 -19.53
N ARG A 11 -40.50 -22.41 -19.79
CA ARG A 11 -41.20 -21.18 -19.39
C ARG A 11 -41.64 -20.25 -20.53
N ILE A 12 -41.35 -20.61 -21.81
CA ILE A 12 -41.68 -19.75 -22.95
C ILE A 12 -42.39 -20.62 -24.04
N PRO A 13 -43.50 -20.15 -24.67
CA PRO A 13 -44.16 -20.89 -25.73
C PRO A 13 -43.22 -21.14 -26.92
N LEU A 14 -43.17 -22.38 -27.39
CA LEU A 14 -42.26 -22.89 -28.41
C LEU A 14 -42.21 -22.02 -29.70
N HIS A 15 -43.31 -21.38 -30.05
CA HIS A 15 -43.42 -20.52 -31.22
C HIS A 15 -42.59 -19.21 -31.14
N SER A 16 -42.48 -18.61 -29.95
CA SER A 16 -41.71 -17.37 -29.76
C SER A 16 -40.21 -17.67 -29.66
N TRP A 17 -39.86 -18.88 -29.21
CA TRP A 17 -38.48 -19.34 -29.07
C TRP A 17 -37.84 -19.59 -30.44
N LEU A 18 -38.56 -20.26 -31.35
CA LEU A 18 -38.10 -20.57 -32.74
C LEU A 18 -37.85 -19.28 -33.54
N TYR A 19 -38.70 -18.26 -33.44
CA TYR A 19 -38.52 -17.02 -34.18
C TYR A 19 -37.33 -16.18 -33.77
N ARG A 20 -36.95 -16.29 -32.51
CA ARG A 20 -35.84 -15.48 -31.92
C ARG A 20 -34.47 -16.11 -32.15
N TYR A 21 -34.38 -17.42 -32.29
CA TYR A 21 -33.10 -18.15 -32.32
C TYR A 21 -32.80 -18.87 -33.65
N THR A 22 -33.69 -18.87 -34.60
CA THR A 22 -33.45 -19.43 -35.98
C THR A 22 -32.24 -18.78 -36.68
N PRO A 23 -31.98 -17.46 -36.58
CA PRO A 23 -30.78 -16.90 -37.19
C PRO A 23 -29.49 -17.41 -36.53
N PHE A 24 -29.54 -17.72 -35.25
CA PHE A 24 -28.39 -18.18 -34.49
C PHE A 24 -28.02 -19.64 -34.78
N LEU A 25 -29.02 -20.49 -34.97
CA LEU A 25 -28.84 -21.89 -35.38
C LEU A 25 -28.33 -21.99 -36.84
N LEU A 26 -28.78 -21.09 -37.70
CA LEU A 26 -28.31 -21.04 -39.08
C LEU A 26 -26.83 -20.64 -39.19
N ILE A 27 -26.37 -19.70 -38.34
CA ILE A 27 -24.98 -19.28 -38.27
C ILE A 27 -24.09 -20.40 -37.70
N LEU A 28 -24.55 -21.17 -36.72
CA LEU A 28 -23.81 -22.30 -36.16
C LEU A 28 -23.67 -23.46 -37.17
N VAL A 29 -24.68 -23.70 -37.99
CA VAL A 29 -24.65 -24.71 -39.07
C VAL A 29 -23.77 -24.27 -40.25
N LEU A 30 -23.73 -22.99 -40.56
CA LEU A 30 -22.83 -22.43 -41.58
C LEU A 30 -21.36 -22.44 -41.14
N LEU A 31 -21.08 -22.18 -39.87
CA LEU A 31 -19.70 -22.20 -39.30
C LEU A 31 -19.13 -23.63 -39.20
N SER A 32 -19.98 -24.67 -39.08
CA SER A 32 -19.55 -26.06 -39.05
C SER A 32 -19.12 -26.61 -40.42
N ARG A 33 -19.44 -25.92 -41.53
CA ARG A 33 -19.09 -26.34 -42.90
C ARG A 33 -17.80 -25.73 -43.46
N PHE A 34 -17.17 -24.79 -42.77
CA PHE A 34 -15.91 -24.19 -43.19
C PHE A 34 -14.78 -24.57 -42.23
N GLN A 35 -13.89 -25.44 -42.66
CA GLN A 35 -12.62 -25.74 -42.04
C GLN A 35 -11.68 -24.51 -42.14
N PHE A 36 -11.80 -23.56 -41.22
CA PHE A 36 -10.82 -22.52 -41.08
C PHE A 36 -10.10 -22.62 -39.73
N SER A 37 -8.80 -22.46 -39.80
CA SER A 37 -7.80 -22.55 -38.76
C SER A 37 -8.24 -21.89 -37.41
N PHE A 38 -8.42 -22.71 -36.41
CA PHE A 38 -9.06 -22.41 -35.11
C PHE A 38 -8.35 -21.34 -34.25
N PHE A 39 -7.11 -20.99 -34.57
CA PHE A 39 -6.29 -20.15 -33.71
C PHE A 39 -6.40 -18.62 -33.95
N ARG A 40 -6.93 -18.17 -35.06
CA ARG A 40 -7.12 -16.73 -35.34
C ARG A 40 -8.52 -16.22 -34.99
N LEU A 41 -9.46 -17.07 -34.75
CA LEU A 41 -10.83 -16.68 -34.34
C LEU A 41 -10.96 -16.49 -32.82
N PHE A 42 -10.08 -17.08 -32.01
CA PHE A 42 -10.18 -17.01 -30.56
C PHE A 42 -9.89 -15.62 -30.01
N SER A 43 -9.05 -14.82 -30.63
CA SER A 43 -8.80 -13.43 -30.19
C SER A 43 -9.96 -12.47 -30.51
N GLN A 44 -10.79 -12.79 -31.51
CA GLN A 44 -11.99 -12.00 -31.82
C GLN A 44 -13.24 -12.50 -31.07
N PHE A 45 -13.22 -13.75 -30.60
CA PHE A 45 -14.34 -14.33 -29.85
C PHE A 45 -14.47 -13.74 -28.45
N HIS A 46 -13.38 -13.27 -27.83
CA HIS A 46 -13.45 -12.55 -26.57
C HIS A 46 -14.17 -11.20 -26.68
N LEU A 47 -14.02 -10.52 -27.83
CA LEU A 47 -14.78 -9.27 -28.10
C LEU A 47 -16.29 -9.54 -28.29
N TRP A 48 -16.66 -10.71 -28.84
CA TRP A 48 -18.06 -11.07 -29.11
C TRP A 48 -18.79 -11.61 -27.87
N ILE A 49 -18.09 -12.28 -26.94
CA ILE A 49 -18.69 -12.72 -25.67
C ILE A 49 -18.95 -11.53 -24.77
N ALA A 50 -18.09 -10.51 -24.80
CA ALA A 50 -18.34 -9.23 -24.13
C ALA A 50 -19.60 -8.53 -24.69
N LEU A 51 -19.81 -8.60 -26.04
CA LEU A 51 -20.99 -8.02 -26.70
C LEU A 51 -22.28 -8.84 -26.47
N ILE A 52 -22.21 -10.15 -26.23
CA ILE A 52 -23.38 -11.00 -25.96
C ILE A 52 -23.76 -11.02 -24.48
N GLY A 53 -22.82 -10.77 -23.56
CA GLY A 53 -23.11 -10.53 -22.14
C GLY A 53 -23.95 -9.27 -21.90
N LEU A 54 -23.99 -8.36 -22.89
CA LEU A 54 -24.74 -7.09 -22.86
C LEU A 54 -26.24 -7.21 -23.16
N ALA A 55 -26.78 -8.40 -23.47
CA ALA A 55 -28.16 -8.52 -23.93
C ALA A 55 -29.02 -9.51 -23.13
N ILE A 56 -28.95 -9.49 -21.80
CA ILE A 56 -30.00 -10.09 -20.96
C ILE A 56 -30.72 -8.95 -20.22
N PRO A 57 -31.89 -8.51 -20.70
CA PRO A 57 -32.72 -7.65 -19.87
C PRO A 57 -33.25 -8.49 -18.71
N VAL A 58 -32.79 -8.22 -17.49
CA VAL A 58 -33.45 -8.69 -16.28
C VAL A 58 -34.76 -7.92 -16.18
N ILE A 59 -35.85 -8.59 -16.57
CA ILE A 59 -37.22 -8.10 -16.36
C ILE A 59 -37.51 -8.21 -14.86
N GLY A 60 -37.53 -7.09 -14.19
CA GLY A 60 -37.91 -7.00 -12.76
C GLY A 60 -37.54 -5.62 -12.20
N GLY A 61 -38.52 -4.71 -12.19
CA GLY A 61 -38.43 -3.30 -11.88
C GLY A 61 -37.54 -2.92 -10.71
N ASN A 62 -36.67 -2.06 -11.01
CA ASN A 62 -36.11 -0.90 -10.29
C ASN A 62 -34.92 -0.47 -11.12
N GLY A 63 -34.94 0.73 -11.66
CA GLY A 63 -33.86 1.35 -12.42
C GLY A 63 -32.54 1.28 -11.65
N GLY A 64 -31.41 1.40 -12.30
CA GLY A 64 -30.09 1.37 -11.69
C GLY A 64 -28.97 1.55 -12.69
N LEU A 65 -27.81 1.95 -12.22
CA LEU A 65 -26.60 2.12 -12.98
C LEU A 65 -25.80 0.80 -12.95
N PHE A 66 -25.43 0.28 -14.11
CA PHE A 66 -24.51 -0.86 -14.21
C PHE A 66 -23.11 -0.34 -14.53
N LEU A 67 -22.17 -0.66 -13.66
CA LEU A 67 -20.78 -0.24 -13.78
C LEU A 67 -19.89 -1.44 -14.06
N ASN A 68 -19.09 -1.34 -15.11
CA ASN A 68 -18.07 -2.32 -15.44
C ASN A 68 -16.71 -1.63 -15.53
N SER A 69 -15.62 -2.36 -15.28
CA SER A 69 -14.27 -1.84 -15.49
C SER A 69 -13.36 -2.87 -16.12
N GLN A 70 -12.35 -2.40 -16.85
CA GLN A 70 -11.26 -3.22 -17.35
C GLN A 70 -9.93 -2.71 -16.77
N PRO A 71 -9.27 -3.48 -15.89
CA PRO A 71 -9.71 -4.80 -15.39
C PRO A 71 -10.88 -4.70 -14.40
N PRO A 72 -11.64 -5.80 -14.22
CA PRO A 72 -12.74 -5.84 -13.24
C PRO A 72 -12.22 -5.84 -11.80
N GLY A 73 -13.12 -5.58 -10.83
CA GLY A 73 -12.80 -5.61 -9.41
C GLY A 73 -12.49 -4.24 -8.81
N ALA A 74 -12.75 -3.15 -9.54
CA ALA A 74 -12.58 -1.80 -9.01
C ALA A 74 -13.63 -1.47 -7.94
N LEU A 75 -13.20 -0.84 -6.85
CA LEU A 75 -14.07 -0.30 -5.81
C LEU A 75 -14.92 0.85 -6.38
N ILE A 76 -16.20 0.85 -6.07
CA ILE A 76 -17.16 1.84 -6.58
C ILE A 76 -17.43 2.90 -5.50
N TYR A 77 -17.21 4.17 -5.85
CA TYR A 77 -17.59 5.33 -5.04
C TYR A 77 -18.58 6.18 -5.82
N ILE A 78 -19.69 6.57 -5.20
CA ILE A 78 -20.67 7.48 -5.77
C ILE A 78 -20.73 8.73 -4.89
N ASN A 79 -20.58 9.91 -5.49
CA ASN A 79 -20.49 11.17 -4.77
C ASN A 79 -19.52 11.11 -3.59
N ARG A 80 -18.38 10.41 -3.80
CA ARG A 80 -17.32 10.13 -2.81
C ARG A 80 -17.69 9.14 -1.69
N TYR A 81 -18.86 8.51 -1.72
CA TYR A 81 -19.27 7.49 -0.76
C TYR A 81 -19.07 6.10 -1.36
N TYR A 82 -18.37 5.24 -0.63
CA TYR A 82 -18.13 3.86 -1.03
C TYR A 82 -19.44 3.05 -1.03
N GLN A 83 -19.70 2.34 -2.12
CA GLN A 83 -20.96 1.60 -2.33
C GLN A 83 -20.93 0.16 -1.81
N ASN A 84 -19.85 -0.27 -1.17
CA ASN A 84 -19.65 -1.66 -0.72
C ASN A 84 -19.78 -2.70 -1.88
N GLN A 85 -19.43 -2.29 -3.09
CA GLN A 85 -19.50 -3.09 -4.32
C GLN A 85 -18.23 -2.93 -5.14
N VAL A 86 -17.95 -3.92 -6.01
CA VAL A 86 -16.86 -3.89 -6.98
C VAL A 86 -17.38 -4.18 -8.37
N THR A 87 -16.72 -3.65 -9.39
CA THR A 87 -17.08 -3.89 -10.79
C THR A 87 -16.82 -5.35 -11.21
N PRO A 88 -17.69 -5.97 -12.03
CA PRO A 88 -18.96 -5.44 -12.52
C PRO A 88 -20.04 -5.48 -11.43
N ALA A 89 -20.79 -4.41 -11.26
CA ALA A 89 -21.85 -4.33 -10.29
C ALA A 89 -23.02 -3.45 -10.76
N ARG A 90 -24.18 -3.70 -10.20
CA ARG A 90 -25.36 -2.87 -10.39
C ARG A 90 -25.61 -2.07 -9.11
N VAL A 91 -25.64 -0.74 -9.25
CA VAL A 91 -25.98 0.18 -8.17
C VAL A 91 -27.46 0.55 -8.32
N GLY A 92 -28.25 0.30 -7.27
CA GLY A 92 -29.69 0.56 -7.30
C GLY A 92 -30.00 2.07 -7.25
N THR A 93 -31.19 2.46 -7.73
CA THR A 93 -31.65 3.86 -7.72
C THR A 93 -31.74 4.44 -6.32
N THR A 94 -31.99 3.61 -5.30
CA THR A 94 -32.02 4.02 -3.89
C THR A 94 -30.65 4.49 -3.38
N ASP A 95 -29.57 3.99 -3.98
CA ASP A 95 -28.20 4.28 -3.59
C ASP A 95 -27.64 5.50 -4.31
N LEU A 96 -28.31 5.96 -5.39
CA LEU A 96 -27.88 7.06 -6.24
C LEU A 96 -28.35 8.44 -5.74
N GLY A 97 -29.33 8.50 -4.83
CA GLY A 97 -29.92 9.74 -4.34
C GLY A 97 -30.91 10.38 -5.33
N SER A 98 -31.27 11.64 -5.09
CA SER A 98 -32.23 12.41 -5.92
C SER A 98 -31.55 13.25 -7.00
N ASP A 99 -30.23 13.25 -7.08
CA ASP A 99 -29.49 14.09 -8.02
C ASP A 99 -29.52 13.50 -9.42
N ARG A 100 -29.78 14.32 -10.44
CA ARG A 100 -29.74 13.90 -11.83
C ARG A 100 -28.33 13.65 -12.36
N THR A 101 -27.33 14.24 -11.72
CA THR A 101 -25.92 14.06 -12.07
C THR A 101 -25.20 13.46 -10.87
N ILE A 102 -24.51 12.34 -11.07
CA ILE A 102 -23.71 11.69 -10.04
C ILE A 102 -22.24 11.66 -10.44
N GLU A 103 -21.36 11.71 -9.45
CA GLU A 103 -19.93 11.52 -9.63
C GLU A 103 -19.58 10.07 -9.23
N VAL A 104 -19.15 9.27 -10.21
CA VAL A 104 -18.74 7.89 -10.01
C VAL A 104 -17.23 7.80 -10.08
N SER A 105 -16.59 7.33 -9.01
CA SER A 105 -15.15 7.04 -9.01
C SER A 105 -14.90 5.55 -8.88
N LEU A 106 -14.07 5.01 -9.76
CA LEU A 106 -13.59 3.63 -9.71
C LEU A 106 -12.15 3.61 -9.26
N LYS A 107 -11.86 2.85 -8.22
CA LYS A 107 -10.52 2.69 -7.64
C LYS A 107 -10.11 1.23 -7.65
N LEU A 108 -9.03 0.91 -8.35
CA LEU A 108 -8.41 -0.41 -8.32
C LEU A 108 -6.92 -0.24 -8.00
N MET A 109 -6.39 -1.10 -7.13
CA MET A 109 -4.99 -1.02 -6.72
C MET A 109 -4.05 -1.21 -7.93
N GLY A 110 -3.10 -0.29 -8.11
CA GLY A 110 -2.19 -0.27 -9.27
C GLY A 110 -2.74 0.44 -10.51
N TYR A 111 -3.93 1.03 -10.43
CA TYR A 111 -4.56 1.79 -11.52
C TYR A 111 -4.92 3.20 -11.07
N GLU A 112 -4.93 4.12 -12.03
CA GLU A 112 -5.38 5.49 -11.77
C GLU A 112 -6.87 5.51 -11.40
N ILE A 113 -7.23 6.39 -10.46
CA ILE A 113 -8.64 6.58 -10.11
C ILE A 113 -9.33 7.26 -11.29
N ARG A 114 -10.34 6.58 -11.83
CA ARG A 114 -11.18 7.13 -12.89
C ARG A 114 -12.44 7.69 -12.26
N THR A 115 -12.65 8.99 -12.43
CA THR A 115 -13.87 9.67 -11.96
C THR A 115 -14.65 10.18 -13.17
N LEU A 116 -15.92 9.84 -13.22
CA LEU A 116 -16.86 10.23 -14.27
C LEU A 116 -18.04 10.96 -13.64
N LYS A 117 -18.56 11.94 -14.37
CA LYS A 117 -19.86 12.55 -14.07
C LYS A 117 -20.88 11.94 -15.01
N ILE A 118 -21.88 11.28 -14.45
CA ILE A 118 -22.93 10.58 -15.18
C ILE A 118 -24.23 11.33 -14.97
N GLU A 119 -24.89 11.71 -16.07
CA GLU A 119 -26.23 12.29 -16.04
C GLU A 119 -27.24 11.15 -16.18
N LEU A 120 -28.08 10.99 -15.18
CA LEU A 120 -29.09 9.92 -15.13
C LEU A 120 -30.33 10.37 -15.94
N GLU A 121 -30.32 10.10 -17.24
CA GLU A 121 -31.46 10.44 -18.12
C GLU A 121 -32.45 9.27 -18.30
N ASN A 122 -32.03 8.02 -18.10
CA ASN A 122 -32.82 6.81 -18.34
C ASN A 122 -32.75 5.81 -17.18
N GLU A 123 -33.71 4.88 -17.14
CA GLU A 123 -33.81 3.87 -16.08
C GLU A 123 -32.65 2.86 -16.01
N PHE A 124 -31.84 2.77 -17.07
CA PHE A 124 -30.68 1.85 -17.14
C PHE A 124 -29.55 2.50 -17.97
N GLU A 125 -28.46 2.82 -17.33
CA GLU A 125 -27.21 3.17 -17.99
C GLU A 125 -26.16 2.08 -17.75
N ILE A 126 -25.40 1.75 -18.79
CA ILE A 126 -24.28 0.83 -18.73
C ILE A 126 -23.03 1.65 -19.09
N GLU A 127 -22.11 1.75 -18.14
CA GLU A 127 -20.83 2.39 -18.33
C GLU A 127 -19.71 1.37 -18.28
N ASP A 128 -18.99 1.24 -19.40
CA ASP A 128 -17.76 0.46 -19.49
C ASP A 128 -16.56 1.39 -19.34
N ILE A 129 -15.85 1.27 -18.21
CA ILE A 129 -14.75 2.15 -17.87
C ILE A 129 -13.43 1.39 -17.97
N VAL A 130 -12.56 1.85 -18.84
CA VAL A 130 -11.17 1.35 -18.92
C VAL A 130 -10.34 2.09 -17.88
N LEU A 131 -9.76 1.34 -16.95
CA LEU A 131 -8.80 1.85 -15.96
C LEU A 131 -7.40 1.80 -16.57
N GLU A 132 -6.66 2.89 -16.45
CA GLU A 132 -5.28 2.95 -16.89
C GLU A 132 -4.35 2.57 -15.72
N PRO A 133 -3.33 1.72 -15.96
CA PRO A 133 -2.32 1.47 -14.95
C PRO A 133 -1.64 2.78 -14.55
N ILE A 134 -1.36 2.95 -13.27
CA ILE A 134 -0.59 4.10 -12.79
C ILE A 134 0.75 4.07 -13.53
N LYS A 135 0.95 5.01 -14.44
CA LYS A 135 2.24 5.28 -15.05
C LYS A 135 3.10 5.86 -13.95
N SER A 136 3.90 5.00 -13.30
CA SER A 136 4.79 5.45 -12.25
C SER A 136 5.74 6.50 -12.82
N GLN A 137 5.65 7.73 -12.36
CA GLN A 137 6.76 8.70 -12.44
C GLN A 137 7.95 8.21 -11.57
N PHE A 138 7.73 7.20 -10.79
CA PHE A 138 8.70 6.42 -10.03
C PHE A 138 8.78 5.07 -10.75
N GLY A 139 9.88 4.86 -11.49
CA GLY A 139 10.11 3.62 -12.22
C GLY A 139 9.82 2.40 -11.35
N ASP A 140 9.04 1.48 -11.87
CA ASP A 140 8.82 0.06 -11.54
C ASP A 140 8.92 -0.45 -10.07
N GLU A 141 8.85 0.43 -9.07
CA GLU A 141 9.14 0.06 -7.70
C GLU A 141 7.98 0.33 -6.72
N LEU A 142 6.97 -0.52 -6.74
CA LEU A 142 6.37 -0.98 -5.49
C LEU A 142 7.30 -2.03 -4.86
N ASN A 143 8.55 -1.65 -4.61
CA ASN A 143 9.44 -2.38 -3.73
C ASN A 143 8.92 -2.23 -2.31
N LEU A 144 8.14 -3.21 -1.89
CA LEU A 144 7.74 -3.38 -0.49
C LEU A 144 9.00 -3.76 0.31
N PRO A 145 9.62 -2.84 1.04
CA PRO A 145 10.68 -3.21 1.95
C PRO A 145 10.08 -3.94 3.15
N ASN A 146 10.85 -4.87 3.66
CA ASN A 146 10.70 -5.64 4.91
C ASN A 146 9.45 -5.39 5.77
N GLN A 147 8.89 -6.43 6.30
CA GLN A 147 7.64 -6.59 7.07
C GLN A 147 7.16 -5.40 7.93
N THR A 148 8.05 -4.53 8.39
CA THR A 148 7.73 -3.34 9.16
C THR A 148 7.44 -2.11 8.28
N ILE A 149 8.08 -2.00 7.10
CA ILE A 149 7.91 -0.86 6.17
C ILE A 149 6.78 -1.14 5.16
N ALA A 150 6.54 -2.39 4.80
CA ALA A 150 5.43 -2.78 3.92
C ALA A 150 4.04 -2.39 4.47
N LYS A 151 3.86 -2.45 5.80
CA LYS A 151 2.65 -1.93 6.46
C LYS A 151 2.55 -0.40 6.43
N GLN A 152 3.65 0.31 6.13
CA GLN A 152 3.71 1.78 6.17
C GLN A 152 3.59 2.46 4.80
N GLN A 153 3.76 1.72 3.69
CA GLN A 153 3.77 2.30 2.34
C GLN A 153 2.51 2.03 1.51
N ILE A 154 1.54 1.33 2.05
CA ILE A 154 0.22 1.28 1.42
C ILE A 154 -0.56 2.46 2.02
N PRO A 155 -0.73 3.58 1.28
CA PRO A 155 -1.55 4.67 1.78
C PRO A 155 -2.94 4.09 2.01
N ASP A 156 -3.46 4.23 3.22
CA ASP A 156 -4.85 3.95 3.54
C ASP A 156 -5.29 2.50 3.82
N LEU A 157 -4.38 1.61 4.22
CA LEU A 157 -4.81 0.32 4.74
C LEU A 157 -4.59 0.25 6.25
N SER A 158 -5.52 0.86 7.01
CA SER A 158 -5.83 0.38 8.36
C SER A 158 -6.07 -1.14 8.28
N GLU A 159 -5.85 -1.86 9.36
CA GLU A 159 -6.09 -3.32 9.39
C GLU A 159 -7.53 -3.68 8.91
N SER A 160 -8.51 -2.80 9.17
CA SER A 160 -9.87 -2.88 8.64
C SER A 160 -9.96 -2.67 7.12
N GLY A 161 -9.24 -1.73 6.54
CA GLY A 161 -9.24 -1.49 5.09
C GLY A 161 -8.56 -2.61 4.31
N LEU A 162 -7.53 -3.27 4.90
CA LEU A 162 -6.90 -4.44 4.30
C LEU A 162 -7.85 -5.64 4.26
N GLU A 163 -8.61 -5.90 5.33
CA GLU A 163 -9.61 -6.96 5.39
C GLU A 163 -10.79 -6.71 4.42
N GLU A 164 -11.23 -5.47 4.33
CA GLU A 164 -12.27 -5.08 3.36
C GLU A 164 -11.79 -5.28 1.92
N THR A 165 -10.59 -4.80 1.59
CA THR A 165 -9.97 -5.00 0.27
C THR A 165 -9.83 -6.49 -0.05
N LYS A 166 -9.41 -7.32 0.92
CA LYS A 166 -9.32 -8.77 0.75
C LYS A 166 -10.68 -9.39 0.43
N LYS A 167 -11.73 -9.01 1.16
CA LYS A 167 -13.10 -9.50 0.94
C LYS A 167 -13.58 -9.17 -0.48
N LEU A 168 -13.33 -7.93 -0.94
CA LEU A 168 -13.73 -7.49 -2.27
C LEU A 168 -12.96 -8.23 -3.38
N LEU A 169 -11.64 -8.42 -3.21
CA LEU A 169 -10.84 -9.19 -4.16
C LEU A 169 -11.25 -10.67 -4.21
N LEU A 170 -11.65 -11.26 -3.08
CA LEU A 170 -12.18 -12.63 -3.06
C LEU A 170 -13.52 -12.74 -3.81
N GLN A 171 -14.38 -11.72 -3.70
CA GLN A 171 -15.62 -11.66 -4.50
C GLN A 171 -15.30 -11.50 -5.99
N ALA A 172 -14.36 -10.61 -6.34
CA ALA A 172 -13.94 -10.41 -7.72
C ALA A 172 -13.36 -11.69 -8.36
N VAL A 173 -12.53 -12.43 -7.63
CA VAL A 173 -11.98 -13.73 -8.10
C VAL A 173 -13.06 -14.76 -8.36
N ASN A 174 -14.13 -14.77 -7.57
CA ASN A 174 -15.26 -15.69 -7.79
C ASN A 174 -16.08 -15.35 -9.04
N LEU A 175 -16.09 -14.07 -9.45
CA LEU A 175 -16.81 -13.60 -10.63
C LEU A 175 -15.96 -13.76 -11.90
N ILE A 176 -14.77 -13.18 -11.91
CA ILE A 176 -13.83 -13.20 -13.04
C ILE A 176 -12.41 -13.31 -12.50
N PRO A 177 -11.82 -14.52 -12.44
CA PRO A 177 -10.46 -14.70 -11.98
C PRO A 177 -9.46 -14.11 -12.99
N THR A 178 -8.69 -13.11 -12.56
CA THR A 178 -7.59 -12.53 -13.36
C THR A 178 -6.24 -12.78 -12.70
N ALA A 179 -5.16 -12.65 -13.45
CA ALA A 179 -3.80 -12.75 -12.90
C ALA A 179 -3.58 -11.70 -11.81
N ASP A 180 -4.04 -10.46 -12.04
CA ASP A 180 -3.86 -9.35 -11.12
C ASP A 180 -4.65 -9.53 -9.81
N THR A 181 -5.91 -9.98 -9.88
CA THR A 181 -6.70 -10.23 -8.67
C THR A 181 -6.05 -11.30 -7.80
N HIS A 182 -5.54 -12.37 -8.41
CA HIS A 182 -4.79 -13.39 -7.70
C HIS A 182 -3.44 -12.88 -7.18
N TYR A 183 -2.72 -12.03 -7.92
CA TYR A 183 -1.49 -11.41 -7.46
C TYR A 183 -1.72 -10.57 -6.20
N TYR A 184 -2.72 -9.67 -6.21
CA TYR A 184 -3.02 -8.82 -5.05
C TYR A 184 -3.51 -9.61 -3.84
N LEU A 185 -4.31 -10.66 -4.02
CA LEU A 185 -4.64 -11.57 -2.93
C LEU A 185 -3.39 -12.25 -2.37
N GLY A 186 -2.48 -12.68 -3.23
CA GLY A 186 -1.20 -13.22 -2.81
C GLY A 186 -0.39 -12.25 -1.95
N LEU A 187 -0.36 -10.95 -2.31
CA LEU A 187 0.30 -9.92 -1.50
C LEU A 187 -0.39 -9.72 -0.14
N ILE A 188 -1.73 -9.65 -0.11
CA ILE A 188 -2.49 -9.46 1.13
C ILE A 188 -2.27 -10.64 2.08
N PHE A 189 -2.40 -11.87 1.59
CA PHE A 189 -2.15 -13.06 2.39
C PHE A 189 -0.69 -13.14 2.88
N GLY A 190 0.29 -12.73 2.05
CA GLY A 190 1.69 -12.64 2.44
C GLY A 190 1.91 -11.62 3.58
N ASN A 191 1.30 -10.44 3.49
CA ASN A 191 1.34 -9.42 4.55
C ASN A 191 0.70 -9.89 5.86
N GLN A 192 -0.32 -10.76 5.77
CA GLN A 192 -0.95 -11.40 6.93
C GLN A 192 -0.20 -12.64 7.43
N LEU A 193 0.98 -12.92 6.90
CA LEU A 193 1.79 -14.11 7.20
C LEU A 193 1.09 -15.44 6.89
N GLN A 194 0.03 -15.41 6.09
CA GLN A 194 -0.70 -16.58 5.61
C GLN A 194 -0.03 -17.15 4.35
N TRP A 195 1.20 -17.62 4.49
CA TRP A 195 2.10 -17.93 3.38
C TRP A 195 1.56 -18.99 2.42
N GLN A 196 0.83 -19.99 2.93
CA GLN A 196 0.27 -21.02 2.05
C GLN A 196 -0.80 -20.43 1.12
N ASN A 197 -1.71 -19.59 1.65
CA ASN A 197 -2.72 -18.91 0.86
C ASN A 197 -2.07 -17.96 -0.17
N ALA A 198 -1.01 -17.24 0.24
CA ALA A 198 -0.24 -16.38 -0.66
C ALA A 198 0.35 -17.19 -1.83
N ILE A 199 0.99 -18.34 -1.55
CA ILE A 199 1.56 -19.22 -2.56
C ILE A 199 0.50 -19.73 -3.54
N ASP A 200 -0.66 -20.15 -3.05
CA ASP A 200 -1.73 -20.70 -3.87
C ASP A 200 -2.29 -19.64 -4.84
N HIS A 201 -2.50 -18.41 -4.34
CA HIS A 201 -2.93 -17.30 -5.17
C HIS A 201 -1.84 -16.87 -6.16
N LEU A 202 -0.58 -16.75 -5.77
CA LEU A 202 0.51 -16.39 -6.67
C LEU A 202 0.74 -17.44 -7.76
N LYS A 203 0.58 -18.74 -7.46
CA LYS A 203 0.61 -19.80 -8.46
C LYS A 203 -0.55 -19.68 -9.48
N LYS A 204 -1.74 -19.36 -9.01
CA LYS A 204 -2.89 -19.11 -9.89
C LYS A 204 -2.64 -17.89 -10.77
N SER A 205 -2.09 -16.80 -10.22
CA SER A 205 -1.70 -15.62 -11.01
C SER A 205 -0.72 -15.99 -12.13
N ILE A 206 0.33 -16.77 -11.81
CA ILE A 206 1.29 -17.26 -12.81
C ILE A 206 0.64 -18.14 -13.86
N SER A 207 -0.33 -18.99 -13.50
CA SER A 207 -1.02 -19.84 -14.46
C SER A 207 -1.88 -19.04 -15.46
N LEU A 208 -2.36 -17.87 -15.05
CA LEU A 208 -3.13 -16.95 -15.89
C LEU A 208 -2.24 -15.99 -16.69
N ASN A 209 -1.10 -15.58 -16.13
CA ASN A 209 -0.08 -14.77 -16.81
C ASN A 209 1.32 -15.21 -16.38
N SER A 210 1.99 -15.97 -17.22
CA SER A 210 3.34 -16.51 -16.95
C SER A 210 4.49 -15.53 -17.29
N SER A 211 4.18 -14.30 -17.73
CA SER A 211 5.18 -13.33 -18.19
C SER A 211 5.51 -12.23 -17.19
N ASP A 212 4.93 -12.26 -15.99
CA ASP A 212 5.15 -11.22 -14.99
C ASP A 212 6.27 -11.60 -14.00
N PRO A 213 7.43 -10.93 -14.05
CA PRO A 213 8.55 -11.20 -13.12
C PRO A 213 8.22 -10.83 -11.68
N LYS A 214 7.28 -9.91 -11.45
CA LYS A 214 6.87 -9.49 -10.10
C LYS A 214 6.20 -10.64 -9.37
N THR A 215 5.29 -11.35 -10.04
CA THR A 215 4.57 -12.50 -9.46
C THR A 215 5.53 -13.64 -9.12
N PHE A 216 6.49 -13.96 -10.00
CA PHE A 216 7.53 -14.96 -9.70
C PHE A 216 8.39 -14.53 -8.49
N SER A 217 8.76 -13.24 -8.40
CA SER A 217 9.55 -12.73 -7.29
C SER A 217 8.80 -12.83 -5.96
N LYS A 218 7.50 -12.50 -5.94
CA LYS A 218 6.65 -12.63 -4.75
C LYS A 218 6.41 -14.08 -4.35
N LEU A 219 6.27 -14.99 -5.31
CA LEU A 219 6.21 -16.43 -5.04
C LEU A 219 7.53 -16.93 -4.45
N GLY A 220 8.67 -16.50 -5.00
CA GLY A 220 10.00 -16.79 -4.45
C GLY A 220 10.17 -16.25 -3.03
N GLU A 221 9.69 -15.05 -2.74
CA GLU A 221 9.67 -14.45 -1.41
C GLU A 221 8.85 -15.30 -0.42
N ALA A 222 7.65 -15.72 -0.80
CA ALA A 222 6.79 -16.54 0.04
C ALA A 222 7.46 -17.87 0.43
N TYR A 223 8.15 -18.53 -0.52
CA TYR A 223 8.92 -19.73 -0.22
C TYR A 223 10.16 -19.44 0.64
N LEU A 224 10.93 -18.39 0.30
CA LEU A 224 12.19 -18.08 0.99
C LEU A 224 11.96 -17.52 2.39
N VAL A 225 11.12 -16.52 2.51
CA VAL A 225 10.89 -15.77 3.75
C VAL A 225 9.81 -16.45 4.59
N GLY A 226 8.70 -16.81 3.96
CA GLY A 226 7.55 -17.38 4.63
C GLY A 226 7.78 -18.80 5.12
N LEU A 227 8.27 -19.67 4.25
CA LEU A 227 8.45 -21.10 4.55
C LEU A 227 9.91 -21.51 4.79
N ALA A 228 10.86 -20.59 4.72
CA ALA A 228 12.30 -20.82 4.85
C ALA A 228 12.87 -21.86 3.84
N GLN A 229 12.21 -22.06 2.69
CA GLN A 229 12.54 -23.03 1.65
C GLN A 229 13.41 -22.41 0.55
N ALA A 230 14.69 -22.17 0.85
CA ALA A 230 15.62 -21.54 -0.09
C ALA A 230 15.80 -22.33 -1.40
N GLN A 231 15.89 -23.67 -1.33
CA GLN A 231 16.03 -24.52 -2.50
C GLN A 231 14.83 -24.40 -3.47
N THR A 232 13.62 -24.32 -2.93
CA THR A 232 12.39 -24.14 -3.73
C THR A 232 12.29 -22.76 -4.33
N ALA A 233 12.73 -21.72 -3.61
CA ALA A 233 12.70 -20.34 -4.06
C ALA A 233 13.63 -20.07 -5.25
N ILE A 234 14.83 -20.66 -5.28
CA ILE A 234 15.85 -20.40 -6.31
C ILE A 234 15.35 -20.59 -7.75
N PRO A 235 14.78 -21.75 -8.14
CA PRO A 235 14.31 -21.93 -9.52
C PRO A 235 13.18 -20.96 -9.90
N ILE A 236 12.35 -20.55 -8.96
CA ILE A 236 11.26 -19.60 -9.16
C ILE A 236 11.83 -18.20 -9.40
N LEU A 237 12.79 -17.76 -8.58
CA LEU A 237 13.45 -16.46 -8.72
C LEU A 237 14.29 -16.39 -10.00
N LYS A 238 14.91 -17.50 -10.42
CA LYS A 238 15.60 -17.57 -11.71
C LYS A 238 14.64 -17.38 -12.88
N LYS A 239 13.40 -17.86 -12.81
CA LYS A 239 12.38 -17.58 -13.83
C LYS A 239 12.05 -16.09 -13.90
N ALA A 240 11.93 -15.40 -12.76
CA ALA A 240 11.75 -13.96 -12.75
C ALA A 240 12.91 -13.25 -13.48
N LEU A 241 14.16 -13.68 -13.27
CA LEU A 241 15.33 -13.10 -13.92
C LEU A 241 15.50 -13.50 -15.40
N GLN A 242 14.93 -14.62 -15.83
CA GLN A 242 14.84 -14.97 -17.25
C GLN A 242 13.93 -13.99 -17.99
N ILE A 243 12.87 -13.53 -17.35
CA ILE A 243 11.94 -12.54 -17.92
C ILE A 243 12.55 -11.13 -17.83
N SER A 244 13.07 -10.77 -16.67
CA SER A 244 13.68 -9.46 -16.41
C SER A 244 15.00 -9.61 -15.64
N PRO A 245 16.16 -9.63 -16.34
CA PRO A 245 17.48 -9.82 -15.70
C PRO A 245 17.83 -8.74 -14.67
N GLN A 246 17.28 -7.54 -14.81
CA GLN A 246 17.51 -6.40 -13.92
C GLN A 246 16.41 -6.23 -12.85
N HIS A 247 15.61 -7.27 -12.60
CA HIS A 247 14.58 -7.19 -11.58
C HIS A 247 15.20 -7.18 -10.18
N ILE A 248 15.13 -6.03 -9.49
CA ILE A 248 15.83 -5.76 -8.22
C ILE A 248 15.44 -6.79 -7.16
N LEU A 249 14.13 -6.97 -6.91
CA LEU A 249 13.63 -7.88 -5.88
C LEU A 249 14.07 -9.33 -6.12
N ALA A 250 14.03 -9.80 -7.37
CA ALA A 250 14.45 -11.17 -7.70
C ALA A 250 15.95 -11.37 -7.43
N ASN A 251 16.81 -10.41 -7.82
CA ASN A 251 18.24 -10.46 -7.53
C ASN A 251 18.51 -10.40 -6.02
N GLN A 252 17.82 -9.53 -5.28
CA GLN A 252 17.92 -9.44 -3.83
C GLN A 252 17.56 -10.77 -3.15
N LEU A 253 16.41 -11.34 -3.49
CA LEU A 253 15.91 -12.58 -2.89
C LEU A 253 16.77 -13.79 -3.28
N LEU A 254 17.25 -13.83 -4.52
CA LEU A 254 18.15 -14.90 -4.96
C LEU A 254 19.48 -14.86 -4.21
N GLY A 255 20.03 -13.65 -4.01
CA GLY A 255 21.20 -13.47 -3.15
C GLY A 255 20.96 -13.92 -1.71
N GLN A 256 19.80 -13.61 -1.13
CA GLN A 256 19.42 -14.10 0.21
C GLN A 256 19.26 -15.63 0.25
N ALA A 257 18.67 -16.22 -0.80
CA ALA A 257 18.52 -17.66 -0.89
C ALA A 257 19.89 -18.37 -0.92
N TYR A 258 20.83 -17.85 -1.71
CA TYR A 258 22.21 -18.39 -1.76
C TYR A 258 22.95 -18.18 -0.43
N LEU A 259 22.75 -17.07 0.27
CA LEU A 259 23.29 -16.88 1.63
C LEU A 259 22.81 -17.94 2.61
N ARG A 260 21.51 -18.28 2.59
CA ARG A 260 20.97 -19.34 3.46
C ARG A 260 21.55 -20.73 3.16
N LEU A 261 22.03 -20.93 1.93
CA LEU A 261 22.69 -22.16 1.51
C LEU A 261 24.22 -22.09 1.62
N ASN A 262 24.78 -21.05 2.24
CA ASN A 262 26.20 -20.78 2.37
C ASN A 262 26.95 -20.65 1.03
N GLN A 263 26.22 -20.36 -0.05
CA GLN A 263 26.79 -20.17 -1.39
C GLN A 263 27.16 -18.68 -1.58
N TYR A 264 28.14 -18.22 -0.81
CA TYR A 264 28.45 -16.78 -0.65
C TYR A 264 28.86 -16.10 -1.95
N GLN A 265 29.54 -16.81 -2.85
CA GLN A 265 29.97 -16.23 -4.13
C GLN A 265 28.77 -15.92 -5.02
N LEU A 266 27.82 -16.83 -5.15
CA LEU A 266 26.58 -16.61 -5.91
C LEU A 266 25.71 -15.51 -5.27
N ALA A 267 25.71 -15.44 -3.93
CA ALA A 267 25.04 -14.38 -3.22
C ALA A 267 25.62 -13.00 -3.58
N VAL A 268 26.96 -12.87 -3.62
CA VAL A 268 27.64 -11.63 -4.02
C VAL A 268 27.26 -11.22 -5.44
N GLU A 269 27.22 -12.17 -6.40
CA GLU A 269 26.88 -11.89 -7.78
C GLU A 269 25.50 -11.21 -7.89
N HIS A 270 24.47 -11.82 -7.35
CA HIS A 270 23.12 -11.30 -7.44
C HIS A 270 22.89 -10.05 -6.58
N LEU A 271 23.43 -9.99 -5.36
CA LEU A 271 23.31 -8.82 -4.50
C LEU A 271 24.06 -7.60 -5.05
N THR A 272 25.16 -7.82 -5.76
CA THR A 272 25.87 -6.73 -6.46
C THR A 272 25.01 -6.13 -7.56
N ILE A 273 24.25 -6.93 -8.30
CA ILE A 273 23.30 -6.43 -9.29
C ILE A 273 22.21 -5.61 -8.59
N ALA A 274 21.60 -6.14 -7.51
CA ALA A 274 20.57 -5.43 -6.77
C ALA A 274 21.06 -4.09 -6.22
N VAL A 275 22.26 -4.03 -5.63
CA VAL A 275 22.87 -2.78 -5.11
C VAL A 275 23.26 -1.80 -6.23
N LYS A 276 23.67 -2.29 -7.41
CA LYS A 276 23.94 -1.41 -8.56
C LYS A 276 22.67 -0.74 -9.07
N LEU A 277 21.56 -1.47 -9.09
CA LEU A 277 20.27 -0.97 -9.55
C LEU A 277 19.62 -0.04 -8.51
N ASP A 278 19.74 -0.38 -7.22
CA ASP A 278 19.30 0.46 -6.10
C ASP A 278 20.39 0.56 -5.03
N LYS A 279 21.16 1.65 -5.09
CA LYS A 279 22.27 1.91 -4.16
C LYS A 279 21.81 2.15 -2.73
N ASN A 280 20.56 2.55 -2.54
CA ASN A 280 19.99 2.86 -1.24
C ASN A 280 19.14 1.71 -0.67
N ASN A 281 19.17 0.53 -1.28
CA ASN A 281 18.48 -0.64 -0.74
C ASN A 281 19.21 -1.17 0.49
N VAL A 282 18.63 -0.93 1.67
CA VAL A 282 19.18 -1.34 2.98
C VAL A 282 19.42 -2.84 3.03
N ILE A 283 18.46 -3.62 2.56
CA ILE A 283 18.49 -5.08 2.62
C ILE A 283 19.61 -5.64 1.75
N SER A 284 19.70 -5.17 0.50
CA SER A 284 20.71 -5.64 -0.45
C SER A 284 22.11 -5.27 0.02
N ASN A 285 22.31 -4.04 0.52
CA ASN A 285 23.59 -3.61 1.09
C ASN A 285 23.97 -4.46 2.32
N TYR A 286 23.03 -4.71 3.24
CA TYR A 286 23.29 -5.53 4.42
C TYR A 286 23.74 -6.96 4.02
N HIS A 287 22.98 -7.60 3.14
CA HIS A 287 23.28 -8.98 2.73
C HIS A 287 24.55 -9.07 1.87
N LEU A 288 24.84 -8.06 1.06
CA LEU A 288 26.11 -8.00 0.30
C LEU A 288 27.30 -7.86 1.26
N GLY A 289 27.24 -6.95 2.22
CA GLY A 289 28.25 -6.82 3.27
C GLY A 289 28.41 -8.11 4.06
N PHE A 290 27.30 -8.77 4.40
CA PHE A 290 27.33 -10.05 5.12
C PHE A 290 27.92 -11.20 4.28
N SER A 291 27.66 -11.22 2.97
CA SER A 291 28.27 -12.18 2.04
C SER A 291 29.79 -12.04 1.99
N TYR A 292 30.30 -10.80 1.95
CA TYR A 292 31.74 -10.54 2.03
C TYR A 292 32.33 -10.87 3.40
N TYR A 293 31.58 -10.59 4.48
CA TYR A 293 31.99 -10.97 5.84
C TYR A 293 32.19 -12.48 5.96
N GLN A 294 31.25 -13.28 5.44
CA GLN A 294 31.33 -14.75 5.45
C GLN A 294 32.49 -15.31 4.60
N GLN A 295 32.93 -14.55 3.60
CA GLN A 295 34.15 -14.85 2.82
C GLN A 295 35.43 -14.32 3.50
N GLU A 296 35.37 -13.85 4.73
CA GLU A 296 36.46 -13.21 5.48
C GLU A 296 37.05 -11.94 4.82
N LYS A 297 36.34 -11.37 3.84
CA LYS A 297 36.71 -10.12 3.17
C LYS A 297 36.24 -8.91 3.97
N PHE A 298 36.71 -8.79 5.21
CA PHE A 298 36.21 -7.82 6.19
C PHE A 298 36.36 -6.36 5.73
N SER A 299 37.46 -6.02 5.10
CA SER A 299 37.69 -4.67 4.58
C SER A 299 36.71 -4.26 3.48
N VAL A 300 36.28 -5.24 2.67
CA VAL A 300 35.27 -5.03 1.62
C VAL A 300 33.85 -4.96 2.20
N ALA A 301 33.56 -5.69 3.28
CA ALA A 301 32.26 -5.69 3.93
C ALA A 301 31.93 -4.37 4.63
N VAL A 302 32.92 -3.71 5.24
CA VAL A 302 32.76 -2.48 6.05
C VAL A 302 31.99 -1.35 5.33
N PRO A 303 32.30 -0.96 4.09
CA PRO A 303 31.55 0.08 3.38
C PRO A 303 30.06 -0.20 3.26
N PHE A 304 29.68 -1.45 3.04
CA PHE A 304 28.26 -1.83 2.91
C PHE A 304 27.51 -1.72 4.25
N PHE A 305 28.11 -2.16 5.34
CA PHE A 305 27.51 -1.97 6.67
C PHE A 305 27.43 -0.51 7.07
N ASN A 306 28.45 0.30 6.75
CA ASN A 306 28.38 1.75 6.95
C ASN A 306 27.25 2.38 6.13
N LYS A 307 27.04 1.96 4.88
CA LYS A 307 25.96 2.46 4.04
C LYS A 307 24.60 2.09 4.63
N VAL A 308 24.44 0.89 5.18
CA VAL A 308 23.22 0.49 5.90
C VAL A 308 22.98 1.39 7.10
N ILE A 309 24.01 1.68 7.92
CA ILE A 309 23.89 2.53 9.11
C ILE A 309 23.61 3.99 8.76
N GLU A 310 24.14 4.46 7.62
CA GLU A 310 23.82 5.81 7.09
C GLU A 310 22.32 5.93 6.76
N MET A 311 21.73 4.89 6.17
CA MET A 311 20.31 4.86 5.78
C MET A 311 19.38 4.52 6.95
N ASP A 312 19.82 3.62 7.82
CA ASP A 312 19.11 3.16 9.01
C ASP A 312 20.08 3.08 10.20
N SER A 313 20.18 4.16 10.94
CA SER A 313 21.08 4.27 12.10
C SER A 313 20.70 3.32 13.25
N LEU A 314 19.50 2.76 13.24
CA LEU A 314 18.98 1.82 14.23
C LEU A 314 19.14 0.35 13.81
N HIS A 315 19.75 0.09 12.66
CA HIS A 315 19.94 -1.25 12.13
C HIS A 315 20.90 -2.07 12.97
N ARG A 316 20.38 -2.66 14.03
CA ARG A 316 21.15 -3.39 15.07
C ARG A 316 22.12 -4.42 14.49
N LYS A 317 21.67 -5.23 13.50
CA LYS A 317 22.50 -6.26 12.89
C LYS A 317 23.70 -5.66 12.12
N ALA A 318 23.54 -4.48 11.52
CA ALA A 318 24.65 -3.82 10.82
C ALA A 318 25.72 -3.33 11.80
N HIS A 319 25.34 -2.73 12.93
CA HIS A 319 26.30 -2.35 13.99
C HIS A 319 27.07 -3.57 14.53
N PHE A 320 26.38 -4.68 14.77
CA PHE A 320 27.03 -5.92 15.23
C PHE A 320 28.02 -6.46 14.19
N SER A 321 27.58 -6.55 12.91
CA SER A 321 28.42 -7.06 11.82
C SER A 321 29.63 -6.16 11.56
N LEU A 322 29.44 -4.84 11.64
CA LEU A 322 30.50 -3.85 11.53
C LEU A 322 31.52 -3.99 12.70
N GLY A 323 31.02 -4.17 13.92
CA GLY A 323 31.86 -4.44 15.10
C GLY A 323 32.72 -5.69 14.90
N ASN A 324 32.12 -6.78 14.41
CA ASN A 324 32.83 -8.00 14.11
C ASN A 324 33.90 -7.80 12.99
N CYS A 325 33.57 -7.07 11.92
CA CYS A 325 34.55 -6.74 10.88
C CYS A 325 35.75 -5.99 11.47
N TYR A 326 35.52 -4.94 12.26
CA TYR A 326 36.60 -4.17 12.89
C TYR A 326 37.39 -5.02 13.88
N PHE A 327 36.76 -5.88 14.65
CA PHE A 327 37.44 -6.79 15.57
C PHE A 327 38.37 -7.75 14.82
N ARG A 328 37.87 -8.42 13.77
CA ARG A 328 38.67 -9.33 12.92
C ARG A 328 39.81 -8.63 12.20
N MET A 329 39.68 -7.32 11.93
CA MET A 329 40.73 -6.47 11.33
C MET A 329 41.72 -5.91 12.40
N GLY A 330 41.59 -6.24 13.68
CA GLY A 330 42.43 -5.70 14.76
C GLY A 330 42.12 -4.23 15.12
N LYS A 331 41.05 -3.62 14.59
CA LYS A 331 40.66 -2.22 14.85
C LYS A 331 39.82 -2.10 16.12
N ILE A 332 40.39 -2.45 17.27
CA ILE A 332 39.68 -2.67 18.54
C ILE A 332 38.89 -1.44 18.99
N LYS A 333 39.41 -0.21 18.85
CA LYS A 333 38.68 1.01 19.24
C LYS A 333 37.39 1.20 18.44
N LYS A 334 37.44 0.96 17.11
CA LYS A 334 36.24 1.04 16.24
C LYS A 334 35.26 -0.09 16.54
N ALA A 335 35.76 -1.31 16.81
CA ALA A 335 34.92 -2.43 17.20
C ALA A 335 34.13 -2.15 18.48
N LYS A 336 34.81 -1.64 19.53
CA LYS A 336 34.15 -1.24 20.80
C LYS A 336 33.05 -0.23 20.56
N GLY A 337 33.25 0.79 19.71
CA GLY A 337 32.23 1.78 19.39
C GLY A 337 30.99 1.15 18.72
N ALA A 338 31.20 0.29 17.71
CA ALA A 338 30.08 -0.37 17.04
C ALA A 338 29.32 -1.33 17.96
N PHE A 339 30.00 -2.08 18.80
CA PHE A 339 29.37 -2.98 19.79
C PHE A 339 28.64 -2.20 20.90
N SER A 340 29.13 -1.04 21.32
CA SER A 340 28.42 -0.19 22.29
C SER A 340 27.06 0.24 21.75
N ILE A 341 26.99 0.68 20.48
CA ILE A 341 25.70 1.05 19.86
C ILE A 341 24.79 -0.18 19.73
N PHE A 342 25.34 -1.31 19.31
CA PHE A 342 24.57 -2.57 19.24
C PHE A 342 23.97 -2.95 20.60
N GLN A 343 24.73 -2.85 21.69
CA GLN A 343 24.26 -3.14 23.05
C GLN A 343 23.18 -2.16 23.50
N GLN A 344 23.36 -0.86 23.23
CA GLN A 344 22.34 0.16 23.51
C GLN A 344 21.02 -0.16 22.81
N LEU A 345 21.04 -0.41 21.49
CA LEU A 345 19.86 -0.73 20.71
C LEU A 345 19.18 -2.03 21.19
N ARG A 346 19.97 -3.02 21.59
CA ARG A 346 19.45 -4.25 22.19
C ARG A 346 18.74 -3.99 23.50
N GLN A 347 19.34 -3.19 24.38
CA GLN A 347 18.76 -2.84 25.68
C GLN A 347 17.48 -2.04 25.53
N GLU A 348 17.43 -1.10 24.57
CA GLU A 348 16.21 -0.35 24.25
C GLU A 348 15.07 -1.28 23.81
N GLU A 349 15.36 -2.26 22.92
CA GLU A 349 14.35 -3.23 22.47
C GLU A 349 13.87 -4.13 23.61
N GLU A 350 14.74 -4.53 24.52
CA GLU A 350 14.38 -5.31 25.70
C GLU A 350 13.52 -4.48 26.68
N THR A 351 13.85 -3.21 26.82
CA THR A 351 13.05 -2.27 27.62
C THR A 351 11.64 -2.11 27.04
N ILE A 352 11.50 -2.00 25.71
CA ILE A 352 10.18 -1.96 25.05
C ILE A 352 9.35 -3.19 25.43
N LYS A 353 9.92 -4.39 25.32
CA LYS A 353 9.21 -5.64 25.65
C LYS A 353 8.76 -5.71 27.11
N ILE A 354 9.65 -5.29 28.03
CA ILE A 354 9.36 -5.27 29.46
C ILE A 354 8.23 -4.27 29.77
N LEU A 355 8.30 -3.08 29.21
CA LEU A 355 7.29 -2.04 29.43
C LEU A 355 5.95 -2.45 28.81
N ASP A 356 5.95 -2.96 27.59
CA ASP A 356 4.74 -3.44 26.92
C ASP A 356 4.06 -4.56 27.75
N HIS A 357 4.83 -5.55 28.19
CA HIS A 357 4.32 -6.63 29.04
C HIS A 357 3.78 -6.10 30.40
N TYR A 358 4.49 -5.16 31.03
CA TYR A 358 4.07 -4.57 32.30
C TYR A 358 2.75 -3.80 32.16
N LEU A 359 2.61 -3.04 31.08
CA LEU A 359 1.48 -2.14 30.87
C LEU A 359 0.25 -2.87 30.29
N SER A 360 0.45 -3.94 29.55
CA SER A 360 -0.64 -4.78 29.00
C SER A 360 -1.21 -5.77 30.02
N ASN A 361 -0.46 -6.09 31.09
CA ASN A 361 -0.88 -7.07 32.08
C ASN A 361 -1.66 -6.39 33.23
N GLU A 362 -3.00 -6.53 33.24
CA GLU A 362 -3.87 -5.96 34.27
C GLU A 362 -3.67 -6.55 35.67
N SER A 363 -3.09 -7.75 35.79
CA SER A 363 -2.83 -8.42 37.07
C SER A 363 -1.56 -7.94 37.77
N MET A 364 -0.71 -7.13 37.14
CA MET A 364 0.49 -6.56 37.76
C MET A 364 0.14 -5.48 38.79
N PRO A 365 0.78 -5.47 39.97
CA PRO A 365 0.55 -4.43 40.96
C PRO A 365 0.98 -3.06 40.43
N ARG A 366 0.02 -2.19 40.22
CA ARG A 366 0.26 -0.82 39.74
C ARG A 366 0.65 0.06 40.95
N LYS A 367 1.90 0.54 40.98
CA LYS A 367 2.44 1.30 42.11
C LYS A 367 1.71 2.63 42.33
N SER A 368 1.56 3.42 41.28
CA SER A 368 0.80 4.67 41.28
C SER A 368 0.40 5.04 39.85
N GLU A 369 -0.57 5.92 39.70
CA GLU A 369 -0.98 6.43 38.39
C GLU A 369 0.18 7.22 37.71
N ALA A 370 0.93 7.99 38.48
CA ALA A 370 2.08 8.74 38.01
C ALA A 370 3.22 7.82 37.51
N ASP A 371 3.52 6.72 38.23
CA ASP A 371 4.54 5.74 37.83
C ASP A 371 4.13 5.05 36.50
N ASN A 372 2.84 4.69 36.36
CA ASN A 372 2.33 4.13 35.12
C ASN A 372 2.41 5.12 33.96
N LEU A 373 2.08 6.39 34.19
CA LEU A 373 2.16 7.43 33.16
C LEU A 373 3.60 7.65 32.67
N GLN A 374 4.56 7.64 33.59
CA GLN A 374 5.99 7.72 33.26
C GLN A 374 6.42 6.53 32.40
N LYS A 375 6.00 5.32 32.72
CA LYS A 375 6.30 4.12 31.92
C LYS A 375 5.66 4.15 30.53
N TRP A 376 4.40 4.59 30.45
CA TRP A 376 3.74 4.82 29.17
C TRP A 376 4.52 5.81 28.30
N ASN A 377 4.94 6.94 28.85
CA ASN A 377 5.75 7.92 28.13
C ASN A 377 7.09 7.35 27.67
N GLN A 378 7.75 6.57 28.52
CA GLN A 378 9.00 5.90 28.16
C GLN A 378 8.79 4.92 26.99
N LEU A 379 7.74 4.09 27.05
CA LEU A 379 7.40 3.15 25.98
C LEU A 379 7.09 3.88 24.66
N ILE A 380 6.24 4.89 24.70
CA ILE A 380 5.87 5.69 23.52
C ILE A 380 7.12 6.31 22.89
N ASN A 381 8.00 6.93 23.66
CA ASN A 381 9.22 7.55 23.16
C ASN A 381 10.17 6.53 22.51
N LEU A 382 10.31 5.34 23.09
CA LEU A 382 11.10 4.26 22.51
C LEU A 382 10.47 3.74 21.23
N LEU A 383 9.15 3.52 21.19
CA LEU A 383 8.44 3.07 19.99
C LEU A 383 8.56 4.08 18.85
N ILE A 384 8.42 5.38 19.14
CA ILE A 384 8.62 6.46 18.16
C ILE A 384 10.06 6.49 17.68
N LYS A 385 11.05 6.40 18.57
CA LYS A 385 12.47 6.36 18.23
C LYS A 385 12.78 5.17 17.31
N HIS A 386 12.24 3.99 17.60
CA HIS A 386 12.41 2.78 16.81
C HIS A 386 11.47 2.68 15.61
N GLN A 387 10.72 3.75 15.28
CA GLN A 387 9.78 3.82 14.17
C GLN A 387 8.72 2.70 14.18
N ARG A 388 8.38 2.18 15.36
CA ARG A 388 7.33 1.16 15.56
C ARG A 388 5.96 1.85 15.61
N TRP A 389 5.57 2.46 14.50
CA TRP A 389 4.44 3.39 14.44
C TRP A 389 3.11 2.78 14.86
N LEU A 390 2.79 1.56 14.40
CA LEU A 390 1.54 0.88 14.73
C LEU A 390 1.41 0.63 16.25
N GLU A 391 2.48 0.18 16.86
CA GLU A 391 2.53 -0.06 18.30
C GLU A 391 2.47 1.25 19.08
N ALA A 392 3.15 2.29 18.59
CA ALA A 392 3.06 3.63 19.17
C ALA A 392 1.62 4.18 19.10
N ILE A 393 0.92 4.01 17.97
CA ILE A 393 -0.49 4.39 17.80
C ILE A 393 -1.38 3.64 18.79
N THR A 394 -1.24 2.33 18.90
CA THR A 394 -2.03 1.49 19.80
C THR A 394 -1.79 1.90 21.26
N THR A 395 -0.52 2.09 21.62
CA THR A 395 -0.12 2.54 22.96
C THR A 395 -0.71 3.92 23.30
N LEU A 396 -0.58 4.88 22.39
CA LEU A 396 -1.15 6.23 22.55
C LEU A 396 -2.68 6.22 22.70
N LYS A 397 -3.40 5.42 21.91
CA LYS A 397 -4.85 5.27 22.04
C LYS A 397 -5.25 4.69 23.40
N ASN A 398 -4.51 3.71 23.89
CA ASN A 398 -4.76 3.12 25.21
C ASN A 398 -4.54 4.14 26.33
N VAL A 399 -3.44 4.89 26.29
CA VAL A 399 -3.16 5.94 27.28
C VAL A 399 -4.19 7.04 27.21
N GLN A 400 -4.58 7.48 26.02
CA GLN A 400 -5.61 8.50 25.85
C GLN A 400 -6.95 8.05 26.49
N ARG A 401 -7.38 6.81 26.25
CA ARG A 401 -8.61 6.26 26.86
C ARG A 401 -8.55 6.30 28.39
N ILE A 402 -7.40 5.97 28.96
CA ILE A 402 -7.20 5.99 30.41
C ILE A 402 -7.22 7.44 30.92
N THR A 403 -6.53 8.36 30.26
CA THR A 403 -6.41 9.75 30.68
C THR A 403 -7.70 10.56 30.48
N ASP A 404 -8.49 10.29 29.46
CA ASP A 404 -9.78 10.96 29.24
C ASP A 404 -10.79 10.65 30.35
N GLN A 405 -10.64 9.52 31.07
CA GLN A 405 -11.47 9.16 32.21
C GLN A 405 -11.15 9.95 33.50
N THR A 406 -9.98 10.56 33.61
CA THR A 406 -9.46 11.12 34.85
C THR A 406 -9.50 12.64 34.98
N LYS A 407 -10.09 13.38 34.04
CA LYS A 407 -10.36 14.85 34.06
C LYS A 407 -9.17 15.78 34.42
N ASP A 408 -7.93 15.35 34.32
CA ASP A 408 -6.76 16.09 34.72
C ASP A 408 -6.21 16.98 33.60
N ALA A 409 -6.29 18.29 33.72
CA ALA A 409 -5.98 19.27 32.68
C ALA A 409 -4.48 19.43 32.37
N GLU A 410 -3.58 18.92 33.20
CA GLU A 410 -2.12 19.10 33.08
C GLU A 410 -1.42 17.93 32.32
N ARG A 411 -2.15 17.02 31.73
CA ARG A 411 -1.57 15.81 31.17
C ARG A 411 -1.00 16.02 29.78
N PRO A 412 0.07 15.28 29.40
CA PRO A 412 0.68 15.37 28.09
C PRO A 412 -0.36 15.18 26.98
N ASN A 413 -0.26 15.99 25.92
CA ASN A 413 -1.24 15.93 24.83
C ASN A 413 -0.92 14.74 23.92
N TYR A 414 -1.35 13.54 24.34
CA TYR A 414 -1.19 12.31 23.55
C TYR A 414 -1.86 12.39 22.18
N ARG A 415 -2.86 13.27 22.04
CA ARG A 415 -3.51 13.53 20.75
C ARG A 415 -2.55 14.21 19.77
N GLU A 416 -1.72 15.15 20.22
CA GLU A 416 -0.68 15.76 19.36
C GLU A 416 0.34 14.73 18.89
N ALA A 417 0.83 13.87 19.81
CA ALA A 417 1.76 12.81 19.45
C ALA A 417 1.14 11.82 18.47
N LEU A 418 -0.10 11.42 18.69
CA LEU A 418 -0.86 10.53 17.79
C LEU A 418 -1.04 11.17 16.41
N GLY A 419 -1.45 12.45 16.36
CA GLY A 419 -1.60 13.19 15.12
C GLY A 419 -0.30 13.30 14.34
N SER A 420 0.82 13.57 15.02
CA SER A 420 2.16 13.60 14.41
C SER A 420 2.56 12.25 13.81
N ILE A 421 2.19 11.14 14.45
CA ILE A 421 2.45 9.81 13.92
C ILE A 421 1.59 9.56 12.68
N TYR A 422 0.31 9.93 12.69
CA TYR A 422 -0.55 9.80 11.51
C TYR A 422 0.00 10.56 10.30
N ILE A 423 0.54 11.76 10.49
CA ILE A 423 1.23 12.50 9.41
C ILE A 423 2.45 11.72 8.91
N LYS A 424 3.31 11.22 9.82
CA LYS A 424 4.51 10.45 9.45
C LYS A 424 4.19 9.15 8.74
N THR A 425 3.10 8.49 9.12
CA THR A 425 2.62 7.24 8.50
C THR A 425 1.75 7.50 7.27
N ARG A 426 1.54 8.75 6.88
CA ARG A 426 0.67 9.19 5.77
C ARG A 426 -0.79 8.78 5.92
N ASP A 427 -1.25 8.52 7.15
CA ASP A 427 -2.66 8.31 7.44
C ASP A 427 -3.34 9.68 7.61
N TYR A 428 -3.43 10.41 6.50
CA TYR A 428 -3.90 11.78 6.48
C TYR A 428 -5.36 11.92 6.90
N PHE A 429 -6.20 10.90 6.65
CA PHE A 429 -7.61 10.92 7.08
C PHE A 429 -7.75 10.93 8.60
N GLN A 430 -6.98 10.10 9.30
CA GLN A 430 -6.98 10.09 10.77
C GLN A 430 -6.32 11.36 11.32
N ALA A 431 -5.28 11.86 10.65
CA ALA A 431 -4.66 13.13 11.00
C ALA A 431 -5.65 14.29 10.90
N ILE A 432 -6.38 14.42 9.78
CA ILE A 432 -7.41 15.45 9.60
C ILE A 432 -8.47 15.37 10.70
N LYS A 433 -9.01 14.17 10.96
CA LYS A 433 -10.01 13.99 12.00
C LYS A 433 -9.51 14.49 13.35
N LEU A 434 -8.30 14.09 13.74
CA LEU A 434 -7.73 14.41 15.03
C LEU A 434 -7.34 15.89 15.16
N TYR A 435 -6.68 16.47 14.14
CA TYR A 435 -6.28 17.88 14.18
C TYR A 435 -7.48 18.84 14.09
N ARG A 436 -8.59 18.44 13.46
CA ARG A 436 -9.85 19.22 13.55
C ARG A 436 -10.39 19.29 14.97
N GLU A 437 -10.23 18.23 15.77
CA GLU A 437 -10.58 18.25 17.20
C GLU A 437 -9.61 19.13 18.00
N LEU A 438 -8.30 19.03 17.72
CA LEU A 438 -7.28 19.85 18.36
C LEU A 438 -7.46 21.36 18.08
N VAL A 439 -7.83 21.72 16.87
CA VAL A 439 -8.18 23.12 16.50
C VAL A 439 -9.37 23.63 17.31
N LYS A 440 -10.40 22.81 17.57
CA LYS A 440 -11.52 23.21 18.44
C LYS A 440 -11.07 23.51 19.88
N ILE A 441 -10.07 22.77 20.36
CA ILE A 441 -9.52 22.94 21.73
C ILE A 441 -8.59 24.16 21.79
N LYS A 442 -7.72 24.32 20.79
CA LYS A 442 -6.73 25.42 20.70
C LYS A 442 -6.83 26.12 19.32
N PRO A 443 -7.85 26.96 19.08
CA PRO A 443 -8.11 27.53 17.74
C PRO A 443 -7.01 28.50 17.26
N ASN A 444 -6.25 29.09 18.16
CA ASN A 444 -5.20 30.05 17.83
C ASN A 444 -3.80 29.42 17.73
N TYR A 445 -3.70 28.08 17.70
CA TYR A 445 -2.42 27.40 17.57
C TYR A 445 -2.10 27.14 16.09
N SER A 446 -1.23 28.00 15.53
CA SER A 446 -0.94 28.03 14.08
C SER A 446 -0.44 26.69 13.53
N GLU A 447 0.32 25.92 14.32
CA GLU A 447 0.86 24.61 13.96
C GLU A 447 -0.24 23.62 13.59
N TYR A 448 -1.38 23.62 14.32
CA TYR A 448 -2.48 22.69 14.01
C TYR A 448 -3.13 23.00 12.67
N HIS A 449 -3.30 24.28 12.36
CA HIS A 449 -3.82 24.73 11.07
C HIS A 449 -2.83 24.37 9.95
N HIS A 450 -1.54 24.59 10.16
CA HIS A 450 -0.52 24.22 9.18
C HIS A 450 -0.52 22.71 8.88
N ILE A 451 -0.57 21.86 9.92
CA ILE A 451 -0.60 20.41 9.77
C ILE A 451 -1.89 19.95 9.07
N LEU A 452 -3.03 20.58 9.36
CA LEU A 452 -4.27 20.34 8.61
C LEU A 452 -4.11 20.70 7.14
N GLY A 453 -3.49 21.84 6.85
CA GLY A 453 -3.17 22.23 5.48
C GLY A 453 -2.34 21.20 4.75
N ILE A 454 -1.28 20.67 5.39
CA ILE A 454 -0.45 19.59 4.83
C ILE A 454 -1.31 18.33 4.58
N ALA A 455 -2.10 17.91 5.55
CA ALA A 455 -2.91 16.71 5.42
C ALA A 455 -3.95 16.83 4.28
N TYR A 456 -4.58 18.00 4.13
CA TYR A 456 -5.48 18.27 3.01
C TYR A 456 -4.76 18.36 1.66
N LEU A 457 -3.54 18.92 1.62
CA LEU A 457 -2.71 18.96 0.41
C LEU A 457 -2.39 17.56 -0.08
N GLU A 458 -2.01 16.67 0.83
CA GLU A 458 -1.65 15.28 0.52
C GLU A 458 -2.87 14.39 0.19
N THR A 459 -4.08 14.81 0.61
CA THR A 459 -5.34 14.17 0.20
C THR A 459 -5.97 14.85 -1.02
N GLU A 460 -5.22 15.74 -1.70
CA GLU A 460 -5.61 16.46 -2.91
C GLU A 460 -6.79 17.43 -2.74
N ASP A 461 -7.21 17.71 -1.51
CA ASP A 461 -8.17 18.79 -1.21
C ASP A 461 -7.43 20.13 -1.11
N TYR A 462 -7.00 20.62 -2.26
CA TYR A 462 -6.15 21.81 -2.37
C TYR A 462 -6.85 23.09 -1.87
N ILE A 463 -8.18 23.15 -1.96
CA ILE A 463 -8.94 24.31 -1.50
C ILE A 463 -8.90 24.38 0.03
N SER A 464 -9.25 23.29 0.71
CA SER A 464 -9.14 23.23 2.17
C SER A 464 -7.70 23.46 2.64
N ALA A 465 -6.70 22.90 1.91
CA ALA A 465 -5.30 23.12 2.22
C ALA A 465 -4.93 24.61 2.22
N ILE A 466 -5.34 25.35 1.18
CA ILE A 466 -5.11 26.80 1.05
C ILE A 466 -5.74 27.54 2.23
N ASP A 467 -6.98 27.25 2.56
CA ASP A 467 -7.70 27.92 3.66
C ASP A 467 -6.95 27.73 5.00
N TYR A 468 -6.55 26.50 5.30
CA TYR A 468 -5.83 26.20 6.54
C TYR A 468 -4.42 26.81 6.57
N PHE A 469 -3.69 26.85 5.44
CA PHE A 469 -2.39 27.53 5.37
C PHE A 469 -2.54 29.05 5.57
N GLN A 470 -3.58 29.66 5.01
CA GLN A 470 -3.87 31.08 5.20
C GLN A 470 -4.16 31.40 6.68
N ILE A 471 -4.94 30.55 7.36
CA ILE A 471 -5.20 30.70 8.80
C ILE A 471 -3.89 30.58 9.60
N ALA A 472 -3.06 29.59 9.28
CA ALA A 472 -1.76 29.42 9.94
C ALA A 472 -0.85 30.66 9.77
N ILE A 473 -0.81 31.22 8.57
CA ILE A 473 -0.07 32.46 8.26
C ILE A 473 -0.65 33.66 9.02
N LEU A 474 -1.97 33.78 9.09
CA LEU A 474 -2.62 34.85 9.85
C LEU A 474 -2.23 34.81 11.32
N LEU A 475 -2.18 33.62 11.91
CA LEU A 475 -1.82 33.42 13.30
C LEU A 475 -0.31 33.63 13.55
N LYS A 476 0.55 33.26 12.59
CA LYS A 476 2.01 33.35 12.71
C LYS A 476 2.67 33.73 11.38
N PRO A 477 2.68 35.01 11.01
CA PRO A 477 3.06 35.49 9.67
C PRO A 477 4.55 35.40 9.34
N ASN A 478 5.42 35.09 10.31
CA ASN A 478 6.87 35.04 10.10
C ASN A 478 7.42 33.61 9.91
N GLN A 479 6.56 32.61 9.74
CA GLN A 479 6.97 31.23 9.47
C GLN A 479 7.11 31.00 7.97
N ALA A 480 8.35 30.89 7.49
CA ALA A 480 8.65 30.76 6.07
C ALA A 480 8.00 29.53 5.43
N ASN A 481 8.06 28.36 6.10
CA ASN A 481 7.50 27.09 5.60
C ASN A 481 6.00 27.18 5.31
N TYR A 482 5.21 27.99 6.04
CA TYR A 482 3.79 28.14 5.78
C TYR A 482 3.52 28.74 4.39
N TYR A 483 4.37 29.67 3.95
CA TYR A 483 4.26 30.28 2.61
C TYR A 483 4.72 29.32 1.51
N LEU A 484 5.73 28.48 1.78
CA LEU A 484 6.19 27.47 0.84
C LEU A 484 5.08 26.45 0.54
N ASP A 485 4.43 25.93 1.59
CA ASP A 485 3.36 24.95 1.45
C ASP A 485 2.11 25.57 0.81
N LEU A 486 1.79 26.84 1.13
CA LEU A 486 0.73 27.60 0.45
C LEU A 486 1.02 27.80 -1.04
N ALA A 487 2.27 28.10 -1.41
CA ALA A 487 2.67 28.22 -2.81
C ALA A 487 2.48 26.90 -3.56
N HIS A 488 2.87 25.79 -2.93
CA HIS A 488 2.68 24.45 -3.49
C HIS A 488 1.19 24.14 -3.71
N ALA A 489 0.32 24.46 -2.75
CA ALA A 489 -1.12 24.27 -2.89
C ALA A 489 -1.70 25.12 -4.04
N TYR A 490 -1.26 26.39 -4.20
CA TYR A 490 -1.67 27.23 -5.34
C TYR A 490 -1.18 26.70 -6.68
N GLN A 491 0.03 26.13 -6.76
CA GLN A 491 0.53 25.48 -7.97
C GLN A 491 -0.34 24.30 -8.38
N LYS A 492 -0.77 23.49 -7.41
CA LYS A 492 -1.64 22.32 -7.69
C LYS A 492 -2.99 22.69 -8.30
N ILE A 493 -3.55 23.83 -7.96
CA ILE A 493 -4.80 24.35 -8.59
C ILE A 493 -4.55 25.24 -9.82
N GLY A 494 -3.28 25.35 -10.29
CA GLY A 494 -2.93 26.14 -11.48
C GLY A 494 -2.91 27.65 -11.25
N ASN A 495 -2.99 28.14 -10.02
CA ASN A 495 -2.95 29.57 -9.72
C ASN A 495 -1.51 30.07 -9.56
N ILE A 496 -0.81 30.19 -10.70
CA ILE A 496 0.62 30.53 -10.73
C ILE A 496 0.91 31.89 -10.09
N SER A 497 0.07 32.91 -10.34
CA SER A 497 0.28 34.25 -9.78
C SER A 497 0.29 34.27 -8.25
N LYS A 498 -0.63 33.55 -7.60
CA LYS A 498 -0.66 33.45 -6.13
C LYS A 498 0.47 32.57 -5.59
N ALA A 499 0.87 31.54 -6.34
CA ALA A 499 1.99 30.69 -5.99
C ALA A 499 3.30 31.50 -5.99
N ASP A 500 3.54 32.33 -7.01
CA ASP A 500 4.73 33.19 -7.10
C ASP A 500 4.78 34.23 -5.98
N LEU A 501 3.63 34.82 -5.63
CA LEU A 501 3.55 35.75 -4.50
C LEU A 501 3.91 35.07 -3.16
N ALA A 502 3.39 33.89 -2.93
CA ALA A 502 3.70 33.12 -1.72
C ALA A 502 5.19 32.68 -1.70
N ASN A 503 5.73 32.21 -2.82
CA ASN A 503 7.15 31.88 -2.94
C ASN A 503 8.05 33.11 -2.70
N HIS A 504 7.70 34.26 -3.23
CA HIS A 504 8.44 35.50 -2.97
C HIS A 504 8.46 35.85 -1.50
N LYS A 505 7.33 35.71 -0.80
CA LYS A 505 7.26 35.93 0.65
C LYS A 505 8.10 34.93 1.44
N TYR A 506 8.11 33.65 1.04
CA TYR A 506 9.00 32.62 1.58
C TYR A 506 10.48 33.04 1.45
N GLN A 507 10.92 33.49 0.28
CA GLN A 507 12.30 33.94 0.04
C GLN A 507 12.69 35.15 0.89
N ILE A 508 11.79 36.12 1.05
CA ILE A 508 12.02 37.28 1.94
C ILE A 508 12.24 36.84 3.38
N LEU A 509 11.49 35.84 3.86
CA LEU A 509 11.58 35.38 5.24
C LEU A 509 12.83 34.57 5.50
N ILE A 510 13.30 33.77 4.54
CA ILE A 510 14.57 33.02 4.68
C ILE A 510 15.75 33.98 4.68
N ASN A 511 15.80 34.93 3.74
CA ASN A 511 16.92 35.86 3.62
C ASN A 511 17.02 36.86 4.80
N LYS A 512 16.05 36.87 5.73
CA LYS A 512 16.12 37.65 6.97
C LYS A 512 16.70 36.87 8.15
N ILE A 513 16.91 35.56 7.97
CA ILE A 513 17.43 34.67 9.03
C ILE A 513 18.96 34.52 8.91
N ASP A 514 19.52 34.79 7.72
CA ASP A 514 20.96 34.95 7.47
C ASP A 514 21.39 36.43 7.74
#